data_badbdb3448176ac1800dac3b7f27ed08
#
_entry.id   badbdb3448176ac1800dac3b7f27ed08
#
_cell.length_a   1.000
_cell.length_b   1.000
_cell.length_c   1.000
_cell.angle_alpha   90.00
_cell.angle_beta   90.00
_cell.angle_gamma   90.00
#
_symmetry.space_group_name_H-M   'P 1'
#
loop_
_entity.id
_entity.type
_entity.pdbx_description
1 polymer ?
#
loop_
_entity_poly.entity_id
_entity_poly.type
_entity_poly.pdbx_seq_one_letter_code
_entity_poly.pdbx_strand_id
1 'polypeptide(L)'
;MYREPNRRLIGIFLVTGILVFAVVMTMFIRQKFFGGSGNMLVMYFDESIKGLNVGSSVVFKGVEIGKVAKIDLIADANNLDFSIPVYAKMEDYQGIHTRERPEDDKREILDALIKKGLRARLTAQNYLTGQLVIELEMLPDTPIELRYRGHNKDVLEIPTVLSPMGEISKGIQNIPIRESVEK
;
A
#
# COMPACT_ATOMS: atom_id res chain seq x y z
N MET A 1 -52.64 -30.65 25.07
CA MET A 1 -52.79 -29.21 25.38
C MET A 1 -51.83 -28.42 24.47
N TYR A 2 -52.34 -27.86 23.40
CA TYR A 2 -51.54 -26.97 22.53
C TYR A 2 -51.48 -25.58 23.20
N ARG A 3 -50.25 -25.17 23.63
CA ARG A 3 -50.02 -23.83 24.19
C ARG A 3 -49.97 -22.84 23.03
N GLU A 4 -50.88 -21.91 22.95
CA GLU A 4 -50.88 -20.83 21.99
C GLU A 4 -49.57 -20.03 22.07
N PRO A 5 -48.88 -19.81 20.93
CA PRO A 5 -47.62 -19.07 20.94
C PRO A 5 -47.86 -17.59 21.31
N ASN A 6 -47.13 -17.11 22.27
CA ASN A 6 -47.30 -15.77 22.82
C ASN A 6 -46.74 -14.73 21.82
N ARG A 7 -47.61 -14.17 20.97
CA ARG A 7 -47.28 -13.24 19.87
C ARG A 7 -46.39 -12.05 20.34
N ARG A 8 -46.57 -11.62 21.59
CA ARG A 8 -45.77 -10.55 22.20
C ARG A 8 -44.30 -10.98 22.44
N LEU A 9 -44.07 -12.20 22.88
CA LEU A 9 -42.70 -12.74 23.10
C LEU A 9 -41.97 -12.91 21.77
N ILE A 10 -42.66 -13.34 20.72
CA ILE A 10 -42.09 -13.47 19.38
C ILE A 10 -41.69 -12.08 18.85
N GLY A 11 -42.55 -11.07 19.02
CA GLY A 11 -42.23 -9.69 18.61
C GLY A 11 -41.02 -9.09 19.33
N ILE A 12 -40.96 -9.27 20.64
CA ILE A 12 -39.81 -8.81 21.44
C ILE A 12 -38.51 -9.49 21.02
N PHE A 13 -38.54 -10.81 20.82
CA PHE A 13 -37.39 -11.57 20.36
C PHE A 13 -36.87 -11.08 18.99
N LEU A 14 -37.78 -10.83 18.06
CA LEU A 14 -37.45 -10.37 16.71
C LEU A 14 -36.83 -8.97 16.71
N VAL A 15 -37.42 -8.04 17.48
CA VAL A 15 -36.91 -6.68 17.63
C VAL A 15 -35.52 -6.69 18.29
N THR A 16 -35.35 -7.47 19.36
CA THR A 16 -34.05 -7.59 20.06
C THR A 16 -33.00 -8.21 19.12
N GLY A 17 -33.35 -9.23 18.35
CA GLY A 17 -32.45 -9.85 17.36
C GLY A 17 -31.98 -8.88 16.28
N ILE A 18 -32.90 -8.08 15.73
CA ILE A 18 -32.55 -7.05 14.73
C ILE A 18 -31.63 -5.98 15.34
N LEU A 19 -31.90 -5.56 16.59
CA LEU A 19 -31.10 -4.53 17.27
C LEU A 19 -29.67 -5.04 17.55
N VAL A 20 -29.53 -6.25 18.03
CA VAL A 20 -28.20 -6.89 18.23
C VAL A 20 -27.46 -7.05 16.90
N PHE A 21 -28.16 -7.51 15.85
CA PHE A 21 -27.57 -7.63 14.52
C PHE A 21 -27.09 -6.28 13.97
N ALA A 22 -27.86 -5.20 14.12
CA ALA A 22 -27.49 -3.86 13.71
C ALA A 22 -26.26 -3.34 14.47
N VAL A 23 -26.15 -3.60 15.78
CA VAL A 23 -24.99 -3.23 16.59
C VAL A 23 -23.74 -3.98 16.15
N VAL A 24 -23.84 -5.29 15.95
CA VAL A 24 -22.73 -6.12 15.46
C VAL A 24 -22.29 -5.67 14.07
N MET A 25 -23.24 -5.44 13.17
CA MET A 25 -22.96 -4.97 11.81
C MET A 25 -22.26 -3.61 11.78
N THR A 26 -22.71 -2.65 12.62
CA THR A 26 -22.04 -1.34 12.74
C THR A 26 -20.64 -1.46 13.33
N MET A 27 -20.41 -2.37 14.25
CA MET A 27 -19.10 -2.63 14.82
C MET A 27 -18.13 -3.23 13.77
N PHE A 28 -18.61 -4.17 12.94
CA PHE A 28 -17.83 -4.73 11.82
C PHE A 28 -17.50 -3.69 10.74
N ILE A 29 -18.47 -2.85 10.40
CA ILE A 29 -18.27 -1.78 9.40
C ILE A 29 -17.24 -0.77 9.90
N ARG A 30 -17.33 -0.34 11.18
CA ARG A 30 -16.35 0.57 11.78
C ARG A 30 -14.93 0.01 11.74
N GLN A 31 -14.75 -1.26 12.07
CA GLN A 31 -13.44 -1.91 12.08
C GLN A 31 -12.83 -1.97 10.67
N LYS A 32 -13.66 -2.16 9.64
CA LYS A 32 -13.21 -2.27 8.24
C LYS A 32 -12.96 -0.90 7.57
N PHE A 33 -13.76 0.13 7.93
CA PHE A 33 -13.68 1.46 7.30
C PHE A 33 -12.93 2.51 8.12
N PHE A 34 -12.91 2.40 9.44
CA PHE A 34 -12.25 3.35 10.34
C PHE A 34 -11.04 2.76 11.08
N GLY A 35 -10.59 1.58 10.69
CA GLY A 35 -9.39 0.95 11.25
C GLY A 35 -8.14 1.76 10.92
N GLY A 36 -7.85 2.74 11.76
CA GLY A 36 -6.55 3.38 11.98
C GLY A 36 -5.98 4.21 10.83
N SER A 37 -6.01 5.54 10.99
CA SER A 37 -5.17 6.50 10.27
C SER A 37 -3.67 6.37 10.58
N GLY A 38 -3.25 5.35 11.29
CA GLY A 38 -1.85 5.14 11.64
C GLY A 38 -1.09 4.45 10.51
N ASN A 39 0.02 5.07 10.07
CA ASN A 39 1.06 4.47 9.21
C ASN A 39 0.65 4.21 7.75
N MET A 40 0.02 5.19 7.09
CA MET A 40 -0.14 5.16 5.64
C MET A 40 1.16 5.63 4.98
N LEU A 41 1.69 4.80 4.10
CA LEU A 41 2.79 5.14 3.22
C LEU A 41 2.26 5.40 1.82
N VAL A 42 2.84 6.35 1.10
CA VAL A 42 2.56 6.60 -0.31
C VAL A 42 3.81 6.39 -1.14
N MET A 43 3.65 5.80 -2.30
CA MET A 43 4.70 5.52 -3.27
C MET A 43 4.20 5.89 -4.65
N TYR A 44 5.00 6.62 -5.44
CA TYR A 44 4.63 7.05 -6.79
C TYR A 44 5.40 6.23 -7.82
N PHE A 45 4.69 5.43 -8.61
CA PHE A 45 5.30 4.62 -9.65
C PHE A 45 5.13 5.26 -11.03
N ASP A 46 6.22 5.29 -11.81
CA ASP A 46 6.26 5.79 -13.19
C ASP A 46 6.15 4.68 -14.22
N GLU A 47 6.18 3.45 -13.77
CA GLU A 47 6.06 2.28 -14.62
C GLU A 47 4.67 1.64 -14.50
N SER A 48 4.38 0.70 -15.39
CA SER A 48 3.12 -0.03 -15.34
C SER A 48 3.00 -0.84 -14.05
N ILE A 49 1.94 -0.58 -13.30
CA ILE A 49 1.59 -1.35 -12.09
C ILE A 49 0.68 -2.54 -12.39
N LYS A 50 0.61 -3.00 -13.68
CA LYS A 50 -0.23 -4.11 -14.06
C LYS A 50 0.14 -5.38 -13.30
N GLY A 51 -0.80 -5.93 -12.54
CA GLY A 51 -0.58 -7.06 -11.63
C GLY A 51 -0.49 -6.67 -10.16
N LEU A 52 -0.35 -5.36 -9.83
CA LEU A 52 -0.50 -4.87 -8.49
C LEU A 52 -1.99 -4.59 -8.21
N ASN A 53 -2.50 -5.05 -7.07
CA ASN A 53 -3.89 -4.89 -6.68
C ASN A 53 -4.00 -4.37 -5.24
N VAL A 54 -5.16 -3.83 -4.88
CA VAL A 54 -5.50 -3.60 -3.47
C VAL A 54 -5.45 -4.94 -2.74
N GLY A 55 -4.72 -4.99 -1.61
CA GLY A 55 -4.44 -6.22 -0.87
C GLY A 55 -3.11 -6.89 -1.25
N SER A 56 -2.40 -6.44 -2.31
CA SER A 56 -1.03 -6.91 -2.59
C SER A 56 -0.11 -6.62 -1.41
N SER A 57 0.82 -7.53 -1.15
CA SER A 57 1.75 -7.42 -0.03
C SER A 57 2.79 -6.33 -0.25
N VAL A 58 3.17 -5.67 0.84
CA VAL A 58 4.37 -4.85 0.93
C VAL A 58 5.39 -5.65 1.74
N VAL A 59 6.54 -5.92 1.14
CA VAL A 59 7.56 -6.78 1.75
C VAL A 59 8.87 -6.01 1.97
N PHE A 60 9.59 -6.35 3.01
CA PHE A 60 10.95 -5.89 3.26
C PHE A 60 11.85 -7.10 3.48
N LYS A 61 12.84 -7.29 2.63
CA LYS A 61 13.72 -8.48 2.66
C LYS A 61 12.94 -9.80 2.72
N GLY A 62 11.82 -9.90 1.99
CA GLY A 62 10.98 -11.10 1.95
C GLY A 62 9.97 -11.24 3.09
N VAL A 63 9.99 -10.35 4.09
CA VAL A 63 9.00 -10.34 5.17
C VAL A 63 7.87 -9.39 4.81
N GLU A 64 6.62 -9.87 4.87
CA GLU A 64 5.45 -9.03 4.68
C GLU A 64 5.31 -8.07 5.86
N ILE A 65 5.28 -6.77 5.58
CA ILE A 65 5.20 -5.70 6.59
C ILE A 65 3.97 -4.82 6.43
N GLY A 66 3.19 -5.06 5.39
CA GLY A 66 1.98 -4.30 5.12
C GLY A 66 1.28 -4.75 3.85
N LYS A 67 0.21 -4.04 3.51
CA LYS A 67 -0.60 -4.30 2.31
C LYS A 67 -0.97 -3.02 1.59
N VAL A 68 -1.11 -3.12 0.27
CA VAL A 68 -1.67 -2.06 -0.56
C VAL A 68 -3.12 -1.82 -0.13
N ALA A 69 -3.40 -0.59 0.32
CA ALA A 69 -4.72 -0.19 0.78
C ALA A 69 -5.55 0.50 -0.31
N LYS A 70 -4.87 1.29 -1.18
CA LYS A 70 -5.52 2.06 -2.23
C LYS A 70 -4.54 2.32 -3.38
N ILE A 71 -5.07 2.37 -4.60
CA ILE A 71 -4.34 2.77 -5.81
C ILE A 71 -5.16 3.87 -6.47
N ASP A 72 -4.53 5.00 -6.76
CA ASP A 72 -5.15 6.11 -7.47
C ASP A 72 -4.40 6.39 -8.78
N LEU A 73 -5.04 7.11 -9.67
CA LEU A 73 -4.43 7.71 -10.86
C LEU A 73 -4.69 9.21 -10.80
N ILE A 74 -3.63 9.98 -10.76
CA ILE A 74 -3.69 11.43 -10.74
C ILE A 74 -3.20 11.96 -12.09
N ALA A 75 -4.02 12.77 -12.75
CA ALA A 75 -3.64 13.51 -13.93
C ALA A 75 -3.36 14.96 -13.51
N ASP A 76 -2.16 15.46 -13.77
CA ASP A 76 -1.85 16.88 -13.62
C ASP A 76 -2.28 17.61 -14.90
N ALA A 77 -3.35 18.40 -14.79
CA ALA A 77 -3.91 19.13 -15.91
C ALA A 77 -2.96 20.23 -16.47
N ASN A 78 -1.97 20.68 -15.67
CA ASN A 78 -1.05 21.72 -16.07
C ASN A 78 0.10 21.16 -16.92
N ASN A 79 0.59 19.97 -16.57
CA ASN A 79 1.76 19.37 -17.20
C ASN A 79 1.39 18.18 -18.11
N LEU A 80 0.11 17.79 -18.16
CA LEU A 80 -0.38 16.58 -18.86
C LEU A 80 0.39 15.31 -18.43
N ASP A 81 0.83 15.29 -17.19
CA ASP A 81 1.56 14.17 -16.59
C ASP A 81 0.61 13.30 -15.76
N PHE A 82 0.86 12.00 -15.78
CA PHE A 82 0.10 11.02 -15.02
C PHE A 82 1.00 10.41 -13.95
N SER A 83 0.53 10.40 -12.72
CA SER A 83 1.20 9.71 -11.63
C SER A 83 0.27 8.70 -10.96
N ILE A 84 0.83 7.60 -10.51
CA ILE A 84 0.09 6.51 -9.88
C ILE A 84 0.52 6.43 -8.41
N PRO A 85 -0.15 7.19 -7.51
CA PRO A 85 0.08 7.03 -6.09
C PRO A 85 -0.53 5.71 -5.60
N VAL A 86 0.30 4.91 -4.97
CA VAL A 86 -0.07 3.67 -4.29
C VAL A 86 0.04 3.90 -2.79
N TYR A 87 -1.06 3.74 -2.09
CA TYR A 87 -1.13 3.87 -0.65
C TYR A 87 -1.04 2.48 -0.02
N ALA A 88 -0.09 2.31 0.88
CA ALA A 88 0.07 1.08 1.63
C ALA A 88 -0.19 1.33 3.11
N LYS A 89 -0.85 0.39 3.75
CA LYS A 89 -1.04 0.35 5.20
C LYS A 89 -0.03 -0.61 5.78
N MET A 90 0.80 -0.12 6.69
CA MET A 90 1.71 -0.97 7.45
C MET A 90 0.91 -1.72 8.51
N GLU A 91 1.14 -3.01 8.63
CA GLU A 91 0.60 -3.81 9.71
C GLU A 91 1.53 -3.69 10.92
N ASP A 92 0.95 -3.57 12.12
CA ASP A 92 1.71 -3.64 13.35
C ASP A 92 2.20 -5.09 13.53
N TYR A 93 3.37 -5.36 12.98
CA TYR A 93 4.00 -6.67 13.11
C TYR A 93 4.49 -6.83 14.56
N GLN A 94 3.84 -7.71 15.31
CA GLN A 94 4.27 -8.09 16.68
C GLN A 94 5.69 -8.70 16.70
N GLY A 95 6.32 -8.91 15.54
CA GLY A 95 7.67 -9.45 15.39
C GLY A 95 8.78 -8.41 15.13
N ILE A 96 8.42 -7.17 14.82
CA ILE A 96 9.42 -6.10 14.74
C ILE A 96 9.55 -5.50 16.14
N HIS A 97 10.37 -6.13 16.96
CA HIS A 97 10.76 -5.55 18.25
C HIS A 97 11.67 -4.35 17.99
N THR A 98 11.07 -3.19 17.72
CA THR A 98 11.79 -1.92 17.84
C THR A 98 12.02 -1.73 19.33
N ARG A 99 13.26 -1.85 19.76
CA ARG A 99 13.63 -1.53 21.14
C ARG A 99 13.21 -0.08 21.40
N GLU A 100 12.15 0.07 22.19
CA GLU A 100 11.69 1.28 22.85
C GLU A 100 11.96 2.61 22.17
N ARG A 101 11.02 3.08 21.33
CA ARG A 101 10.92 4.50 20.98
C ARG A 101 9.45 4.92 20.90
N PRO A 102 9.11 6.15 21.38
CA PRO A 102 7.76 6.69 21.35
C PRO A 102 7.21 6.84 19.92
N GLU A 103 5.91 6.92 19.80
CA GLU A 103 5.19 7.03 18.51
C GLU A 103 5.58 8.27 17.67
N ASP A 104 6.08 9.32 18.33
CA ASP A 104 6.51 10.57 17.69
C ASP A 104 7.79 10.41 16.82
N ASP A 105 8.55 9.34 17.02
CA ASP A 105 9.82 9.07 16.30
C ASP A 105 9.64 8.35 14.95
N LYS A 106 8.44 7.92 14.56
CA LYS A 106 8.25 7.10 13.33
C LYS A 106 8.67 7.84 12.06
N ARG A 107 8.43 9.16 11.99
CA ARG A 107 8.85 9.99 10.85
C ARG A 107 10.35 10.12 10.79
N GLU A 108 10.99 10.40 11.90
CA GLU A 108 12.45 10.55 11.97
C GLU A 108 13.14 9.24 11.58
N ILE A 109 12.60 8.10 12.03
CA ILE A 109 13.11 6.77 11.66
C ILE A 109 12.96 6.55 10.15
N LEU A 110 11.79 6.86 9.57
CA LEU A 110 11.57 6.67 8.14
C LEU A 110 12.48 7.60 7.33
N ASP A 111 12.60 8.87 7.70
CA ASP A 111 13.49 9.83 7.05
C ASP A 111 14.95 9.37 7.12
N ALA A 112 15.38 8.84 8.27
CA ALA A 112 16.70 8.26 8.41
C ALA A 112 16.92 7.02 7.52
N LEU A 113 15.90 6.17 7.37
CA LEU A 113 15.92 5.01 6.48
C LEU A 113 15.98 5.44 5.01
N ILE A 114 15.19 6.45 4.61
CA ILE A 114 15.22 7.01 3.26
C ILE A 114 16.59 7.59 2.93
N LYS A 115 17.19 8.33 3.87
CA LYS A 115 18.56 8.85 3.73
C LYS A 115 19.61 7.74 3.63
N LYS A 116 19.37 6.60 4.28
CA LYS A 116 20.22 5.40 4.18
C LYS A 116 19.96 4.57 2.92
N GLY A 117 18.99 4.96 2.09
CA GLY A 117 18.71 4.31 0.82
C GLY A 117 17.44 3.46 0.81
N LEU A 118 16.50 3.63 1.74
CA LEU A 118 15.22 2.94 1.65
C LEU A 118 14.46 3.38 0.40
N ARG A 119 14.14 2.41 -0.47
CA ARG A 119 13.40 2.62 -1.71
C ARG A 119 12.32 1.55 -1.84
N ALA A 120 11.26 1.90 -2.58
CA ALA A 120 10.21 0.97 -2.96
C ALA A 120 10.33 0.65 -4.45
N ARG A 121 10.16 -0.61 -4.81
CA ARG A 121 10.07 -1.05 -6.20
C ARG A 121 9.01 -2.12 -6.40
N LEU A 122 8.57 -2.28 -7.63
CA LEU A 122 7.67 -3.36 -8.01
C LEU A 122 8.49 -4.63 -8.27
N THR A 123 8.05 -5.74 -7.69
CA THR A 123 8.69 -7.05 -7.90
C THR A 123 7.61 -8.09 -8.20
N ALA A 124 7.90 -9.02 -9.11
CA ALA A 124 6.98 -10.10 -9.39
C ALA A 124 6.95 -11.09 -8.22
N GLN A 125 5.80 -11.24 -7.59
CA GLN A 125 5.56 -12.30 -6.61
C GLN A 125 5.46 -13.66 -7.31
N ASN A 126 4.87 -13.65 -8.50
CA ASN A 126 4.71 -14.86 -9.30
C ASN A 126 4.80 -14.50 -10.79
N TYR A 127 5.82 -15.02 -11.45
CA TYR A 127 6.07 -14.76 -12.88
C TYR A 127 5.04 -15.41 -13.81
N LEU A 128 4.36 -16.50 -13.38
CA LEU A 128 3.33 -17.17 -14.19
C LEU A 128 2.03 -16.38 -14.22
N THR A 129 1.64 -15.80 -13.08
CA THR A 129 0.39 -15.04 -12.98
C THR A 129 0.56 -13.55 -13.26
N GLY A 130 1.80 -13.05 -13.24
CA GLY A 130 2.12 -11.64 -13.38
C GLY A 130 1.74 -10.82 -12.13
N GLN A 131 1.49 -11.46 -11.00
CA GLN A 131 1.16 -10.77 -9.75
C GLN A 131 2.37 -10.01 -9.22
N LEU A 132 2.16 -8.73 -8.88
CA LEU A 132 3.16 -7.85 -8.33
C LEU A 132 2.95 -7.62 -6.83
N VAL A 133 4.06 -7.37 -6.15
CA VAL A 133 4.15 -6.87 -4.78
C VAL A 133 5.04 -5.63 -4.75
N ILE A 134 4.92 -4.85 -3.70
CA ILE A 134 5.85 -3.76 -3.42
C ILE A 134 6.97 -4.31 -2.55
N GLU A 135 8.19 -4.20 -3.01
CA GLU A 135 9.38 -4.56 -2.24
C GLU A 135 10.09 -3.31 -1.75
N LEU A 136 10.32 -3.23 -0.44
CA LEU A 136 11.16 -2.22 0.16
C LEU A 136 12.58 -2.76 0.26
N GLU A 137 13.55 -1.99 -0.24
CA GLU A 137 14.94 -2.38 -0.33
C GLU A 137 15.86 -1.23 0.08
N MET A 138 17.07 -1.57 0.51
CA MET A 138 18.10 -0.58 0.86
C MET A 138 19.04 -0.38 -0.32
N LEU A 139 18.87 0.74 -1.03
CA LEU A 139 19.62 1.12 -2.24
C LEU A 139 20.27 2.50 -2.03
N PRO A 140 21.41 2.57 -1.32
CA PRO A 140 22.02 3.84 -0.90
C PRO A 140 22.48 4.73 -2.06
N ASP A 141 22.82 4.13 -3.21
CA ASP A 141 23.35 4.86 -4.38
C ASP A 141 22.26 5.40 -5.32
N THR A 142 20.99 5.35 -4.89
CA THR A 142 19.88 5.83 -5.70
C THR A 142 19.40 7.23 -5.27
N PRO A 143 18.96 8.09 -6.22
CA PRO A 143 18.48 9.42 -5.88
C PRO A 143 17.22 9.37 -5.00
N ILE A 144 17.00 10.44 -4.22
CA ILE A 144 15.78 10.63 -3.44
C ILE A 144 14.87 11.55 -4.26
N GLU A 145 13.85 10.97 -4.88
CA GLU A 145 12.82 11.72 -5.60
C GLU A 145 11.49 11.60 -4.85
N LEU A 146 11.07 12.71 -4.22
CA LEU A 146 9.80 12.80 -3.52
C LEU A 146 8.83 13.67 -4.31
N ARG A 147 7.60 13.18 -4.51
CA ARG A 147 6.56 13.84 -5.33
C ARG A 147 5.34 14.28 -4.55
N TYR A 148 5.21 13.79 -3.31
CA TYR A 148 4.06 14.13 -2.48
C TYR A 148 4.06 15.61 -2.09
N ARG A 149 3.14 16.36 -2.64
CA ARG A 149 2.88 17.77 -2.31
C ARG A 149 1.64 17.95 -1.43
N GLY A 150 1.13 16.88 -0.84
CA GLY A 150 -0.10 16.90 -0.04
C GLY A 150 0.09 17.57 1.32
N HIS A 151 -0.98 18.20 1.80
CA HIS A 151 -1.03 18.85 3.10
C HIS A 151 -1.30 17.87 4.27
N ASN A 152 -1.53 16.58 3.96
CA ASN A 152 -1.83 15.59 4.99
C ASN A 152 -0.54 15.10 5.66
N LYS A 153 -0.34 15.54 6.90
CA LYS A 153 0.82 15.15 7.71
C LYS A 153 0.85 13.66 8.08
N ASP A 154 -0.24 12.94 7.87
CA ASP A 154 -0.38 11.54 8.28
C ASP A 154 0.09 10.54 7.22
N VAL A 155 0.47 11.02 6.04
CA VAL A 155 0.95 10.18 4.93
C VAL A 155 2.45 10.43 4.75
N LEU A 156 3.23 9.36 4.82
CA LEU A 156 4.68 9.37 4.63
C LEU A 156 5.00 8.82 3.23
N GLU A 157 5.85 9.52 2.47
CA GLU A 157 6.27 9.07 1.15
C GLU A 157 7.56 8.25 1.22
N ILE A 158 7.57 7.12 0.51
CA ILE A 158 8.79 6.36 0.22
C ILE A 158 9.15 6.58 -1.24
N PRO A 159 10.40 7.02 -1.54
CA PRO A 159 10.87 7.16 -2.91
C PRO A 159 10.87 5.81 -3.63
N THR A 160 10.49 5.83 -4.91
CA THR A 160 10.45 4.63 -5.74
C THR A 160 11.65 4.56 -6.68
N VAL A 161 11.97 3.35 -7.08
CA VAL A 161 12.91 3.05 -8.16
C VAL A 161 12.24 2.10 -9.15
N LEU A 162 12.79 2.01 -10.35
CA LEU A 162 12.27 1.10 -11.37
C LEU A 162 12.35 -0.34 -10.90
N SER A 163 11.41 -1.15 -11.37
CA SER A 163 11.49 -2.59 -11.26
C SER A 163 12.68 -3.14 -12.05
N PRO A 164 13.19 -4.34 -11.72
CA PRO A 164 14.26 -4.98 -12.51
C PRO A 164 13.89 -5.11 -13.99
N MET A 165 12.63 -5.36 -14.31
CA MET A 165 12.14 -5.41 -15.68
C MET A 165 12.09 -4.02 -16.32
N GLY A 166 11.73 -2.99 -15.57
CA GLY A 166 11.75 -1.58 -16.01
C GLY A 166 13.16 -1.11 -16.32
N GLU A 167 14.15 -1.46 -15.51
CA GLU A 167 15.56 -1.17 -15.75
C GLU A 167 16.07 -1.81 -17.04
N ILE A 168 15.76 -3.11 -17.25
CA ILE A 168 16.11 -3.83 -18.48
C ILE A 168 15.45 -3.15 -19.70
N SER A 169 14.17 -2.82 -19.60
CA SER A 169 13.43 -2.17 -20.70
C SER A 169 14.04 -0.83 -21.08
N LYS A 170 14.39 0.01 -20.09
CA LYS A 170 15.08 1.29 -20.35
C LYS A 170 16.49 1.09 -20.90
N GLY A 171 17.21 0.09 -20.40
CA GLY A 171 18.54 -0.25 -20.90
C GLY A 171 18.54 -0.62 -22.37
N ILE A 172 17.57 -1.43 -22.82
CA ILE A 172 17.42 -1.83 -24.23
C ILE A 172 17.04 -0.64 -25.11
N GLN A 173 16.18 0.26 -24.65
CA GLN A 173 15.79 1.45 -25.42
C GLN A 173 16.95 2.42 -25.65
N ASN A 174 17.94 2.45 -24.77
CA ASN A 174 19.11 3.31 -24.85
C ASN A 174 20.27 2.71 -25.65
N ILE A 175 20.16 1.48 -26.20
CA ILE A 175 21.16 0.90 -27.08
C ILE A 175 21.05 1.58 -28.44
N PRO A 176 22.06 2.32 -28.95
CA PRO A 176 22.05 2.98 -30.24
C PRO A 176 22.18 1.94 -31.35
N ILE A 177 21.05 1.33 -31.75
CA ILE A 177 21.00 0.29 -32.80
C ILE A 177 21.38 0.89 -34.18
N ARG A 178 21.42 2.21 -34.32
CA ARG A 178 21.64 2.88 -35.61
C ARG A 178 23.09 2.91 -36.16
N GLU A 179 24.10 2.65 -35.31
CA GLU A 179 25.49 2.70 -35.76
C GLU A 179 26.07 1.37 -36.26
N SER A 180 25.35 0.26 -36.13
CA SER A 180 25.89 -1.08 -36.48
C SER A 180 25.45 -1.59 -37.87
N VAL A 181 24.64 -0.87 -38.62
CA VAL A 181 24.09 -1.32 -39.92
C VAL A 181 24.71 -0.60 -41.13
N GLU A 182 25.58 0.37 -40.92
CA GLU A 182 26.33 1.04 -42.00
C GLU A 182 27.83 0.70 -41.95
N LYS A 183 28.17 -0.56 -42.22
CA LYS A 183 29.52 -0.94 -42.71
C LYS A 183 29.41 -2.14 -43.62
#